data_ae6d73cb7fab78c0de925577b522cb6a
#
_entry.id   ae6d73cb7fab78c0de925577b522cb6a
#
_cell.length_a   1.000
_cell.length_b   1.000
_cell.length_c   1.000
_cell.angle_alpha   90.00
_cell.angle_beta   90.00
_cell.angle_gamma   90.00
#
_symmetry.space_group_name_H-M   'P 1'
#
loop_
_entity.id
_entity.type
_entity.pdbx_description
1 polymer ?
#
loop_
_entity_poly.entity_id
_entity_poly.type
_entity_poly.pdbx_seq_one_letter_code
_entity_poly.pdbx_strand_id
1 'polypeptide(L)'
;ALASYSRDNEREADDLGLDYMVRIGANPLGMAQLMELLVALSQRKPSALEVLFSTHPMSDERRDTAQRKIQSTYASLTSREVQRDRYLDAIAPLRRIQPALEAFQKGEELLMAKKYDQAQDQFASGLRLAPGDYAGLLLAAKCRLAREHYAESAQLAREAQSAYPGEPQAHHVTGLALAKNRRFEPALTEFNRYAELLPGNPFTLFYQGFCQEGMNRRPAAAEAYQAFLKQVDQGEEAQHAYRRLVEWGYIQKS
;
A
#
# COMPACT_ATOMS: atom_id res chain seq x y z
N ALA A 1 -3.99 -12.09 13.59
CA ALA A 1 -4.64 -11.53 14.78
C ALA A 1 -3.98 -10.19 15.08
N LEU A 2 -4.75 -9.10 15.08
CA LEU A 2 -4.27 -7.80 15.54
C LEU A 2 -4.03 -7.90 17.06
N ALA A 3 -2.83 -7.51 17.50
CA ALA A 3 -2.53 -7.45 18.93
C ALA A 3 -3.37 -6.31 19.55
N SER A 4 -4.16 -6.63 20.58
CA SER A 4 -4.78 -5.59 21.40
C SER A 4 -3.80 -5.19 22.49
N TYR A 5 -3.60 -3.89 22.69
CA TYR A 5 -2.80 -3.38 23.78
C TYR A 5 -3.59 -3.47 25.08
N SER A 6 -2.87 -3.71 26.21
CA SER A 6 -3.52 -3.69 27.51
C SER A 6 -3.92 -2.27 27.90
N ARG A 7 -4.91 -2.12 28.77
CA ARG A 7 -5.32 -0.80 29.30
C ARG A 7 -4.17 -0.06 30.00
N ASP A 8 -3.25 -0.81 30.59
CA ASP A 8 -2.09 -0.24 31.28
C ASP A 8 -1.09 0.32 30.28
N ASN A 9 -0.85 -0.36 29.16
CA ASN A 9 -0.01 0.15 28.08
C ASN A 9 -0.59 1.45 27.48
N GLU A 10 -1.92 1.53 27.32
CA GLU A 10 -2.58 2.75 26.85
C GLU A 10 -2.41 3.91 27.83
N ARG A 11 -2.55 3.64 29.15
CA ARG A 11 -2.34 4.65 30.19
C ARG A 11 -0.90 5.15 30.22
N GLU A 12 0.07 4.24 30.11
CA GLU A 12 1.49 4.60 30.02
C GLU A 12 1.79 5.43 28.79
N ALA A 13 1.24 5.05 27.64
CA ALA A 13 1.41 5.80 26.38
C ALA A 13 0.81 7.22 26.47
N ASP A 14 -0.39 7.34 27.07
CA ASP A 14 -1.03 8.63 27.30
C ASP A 14 -0.21 9.53 28.24
N ASP A 15 0.30 8.95 29.32
CA ASP A 15 1.09 9.66 30.32
C ASP A 15 2.40 10.19 29.73
N LEU A 16 3.17 9.31 29.07
CA LEU A 16 4.41 9.66 28.41
C LEU A 16 4.18 10.62 27.23
N GLY A 17 3.11 10.39 26.46
CA GLY A 17 2.74 11.26 25.34
C GLY A 17 2.48 12.69 25.78
N LEU A 18 1.78 12.87 26.89
CA LEU A 18 1.53 14.20 27.47
C LEU A 18 2.85 14.87 27.94
N ASP A 19 3.75 14.09 28.58
CA ASP A 19 5.06 14.59 29.02
C ASP A 19 5.92 15.03 27.81
N TYR A 20 5.92 14.25 26.72
CA TYR A 20 6.66 14.62 25.50
C TYR A 20 6.09 15.87 24.85
N MET A 21 4.75 16.00 24.79
CA MET A 21 4.12 17.24 24.29
C MET A 21 4.60 18.47 25.07
N VAL A 22 4.63 18.38 26.38
CA VAL A 22 5.06 19.47 27.25
C VAL A 22 6.55 19.79 27.04
N ARG A 23 7.42 18.78 26.92
CA ARG A 23 8.86 18.94 26.69
C ARG A 23 9.19 19.66 25.37
N ILE A 24 8.42 19.41 24.31
CA ILE A 24 8.60 20.10 23.02
C ILE A 24 7.92 21.48 22.98
N GLY A 25 7.36 21.95 24.09
CA GLY A 25 6.70 23.25 24.20
C GLY A 25 5.26 23.31 23.74
N ALA A 26 4.63 22.17 23.44
CA ALA A 26 3.23 22.12 23.05
C ALA A 26 2.28 22.46 24.22
N ASN A 27 1.09 22.94 23.92
CA ASN A 27 0.05 23.18 24.91
C ASN A 27 -0.57 21.83 25.35
N PRO A 28 -0.54 21.47 26.64
CA PRO A 28 -1.06 20.19 27.12
C PRO A 28 -2.56 20.00 26.91
N LEU A 29 -3.35 21.07 26.77
CA LEU A 29 -4.77 20.98 26.45
C LEU A 29 -5.06 20.27 25.12
N GLY A 30 -4.09 20.28 24.20
CA GLY A 30 -4.21 19.55 22.93
C GLY A 30 -4.44 18.06 23.08
N MET A 31 -3.86 17.42 24.14
CA MET A 31 -4.09 16.00 24.44
C MET A 31 -5.54 15.77 24.88
N ALA A 32 -6.06 16.60 25.79
CA ALA A 32 -7.44 16.48 26.26
C ALA A 32 -8.45 16.67 25.11
N GLN A 33 -8.21 17.66 24.26
CA GLN A 33 -9.06 17.93 23.08
C GLN A 33 -9.02 16.76 22.08
N LEU A 34 -7.84 16.17 21.84
CA LEU A 34 -7.72 14.98 20.98
C LEU A 34 -8.51 13.81 21.57
N MET A 35 -8.39 13.55 22.86
CA MET A 35 -9.12 12.47 23.53
C MET A 35 -10.64 12.69 23.48
N GLU A 36 -11.13 13.92 23.69
CA GLU A 36 -12.54 14.26 23.54
C GLU A 36 -13.04 13.95 22.12
N LEU A 37 -12.27 14.34 21.11
CA LEU A 37 -12.58 14.04 19.70
C LEU A 37 -12.62 12.53 19.45
N LEU A 38 -11.64 11.78 19.92
CA LEU A 38 -11.59 10.34 19.73
C LEU A 38 -12.73 9.60 20.46
N VAL A 39 -13.10 10.01 21.67
CA VAL A 39 -14.28 9.50 22.36
C VAL A 39 -15.55 9.77 21.55
N ALA A 40 -15.74 10.99 21.06
CA ALA A 40 -16.90 11.33 20.23
C ALA A 40 -16.96 10.54 18.91
N LEU A 41 -15.81 10.28 18.27
CA LEU A 41 -15.71 9.47 17.06
C LEU A 41 -15.96 7.98 17.34
N SER A 42 -15.48 7.44 18.46
CA SER A 42 -15.70 6.04 18.83
C SER A 42 -17.18 5.70 19.00
N GLN A 43 -17.99 6.65 19.46
CA GLN A 43 -19.44 6.50 19.58
C GLN A 43 -20.13 6.41 18.21
N ARG A 44 -19.60 7.06 17.19
CA ARG A 44 -20.13 7.07 15.80
C ARG A 44 -19.68 5.86 14.99
N LYS A 45 -18.69 5.10 15.45
CA LYS A 45 -18.10 3.91 14.80
C LYS A 45 -17.88 4.09 13.29
N PRO A 46 -17.12 5.09 12.85
CA PRO A 46 -16.81 5.23 11.43
C PRO A 46 -15.93 4.06 11.00
N SER A 47 -16.28 3.39 9.89
CA SER A 47 -15.60 2.18 9.38
C SER A 47 -14.08 2.34 9.24
N ALA A 48 -13.62 3.53 8.84
CA ALA A 48 -12.19 3.83 8.67
C ALA A 48 -11.38 3.83 9.98
N LEU A 49 -12.04 4.01 11.14
CA LEU A 49 -11.40 4.05 12.46
C LEU A 49 -11.71 2.80 13.31
N GLU A 50 -12.50 1.85 12.79
CA GLU A 50 -12.91 0.66 13.53
C GLU A 50 -11.71 -0.18 13.98
N VAL A 51 -10.72 -0.34 13.11
CA VAL A 51 -9.47 -1.05 13.43
C VAL A 51 -8.70 -0.34 14.55
N LEU A 52 -8.59 1.00 14.47
CA LEU A 52 -7.92 1.79 15.50
C LEU A 52 -8.62 1.62 16.86
N PHE A 53 -9.95 1.75 16.92
CA PHE A 53 -10.70 1.62 18.17
C PHE A 53 -10.77 0.18 18.71
N SER A 54 -10.61 -0.83 17.85
CA SER A 54 -10.56 -2.23 18.28
C SER A 54 -9.24 -2.60 18.95
N THR A 55 -8.14 -1.96 18.56
CA THR A 55 -6.80 -2.20 19.09
C THR A 55 -6.40 -1.19 20.17
N HIS A 56 -6.93 0.04 20.11
CA HIS A 56 -6.69 1.15 21.04
C HIS A 56 -8.02 1.70 21.57
N PRO A 57 -8.66 1.01 22.51
CA PRO A 57 -9.99 1.40 22.97
C PRO A 57 -9.95 2.76 23.68
N MET A 58 -10.78 3.68 23.20
CA MET A 58 -10.98 4.98 23.83
C MET A 58 -11.97 4.84 24.98
N SER A 59 -11.67 5.49 26.10
CA SER A 59 -12.55 5.52 27.26
C SER A 59 -12.58 6.90 27.90
N ASP A 60 -13.70 7.20 28.56
CA ASP A 60 -13.82 8.41 29.36
C ASP A 60 -12.75 8.47 30.46
N GLU A 61 -12.38 7.32 31.02
CA GLU A 61 -11.32 7.21 32.02
C GLU A 61 -9.98 7.76 31.52
N ARG A 62 -9.57 7.44 30.28
CA ARG A 62 -8.32 7.94 29.68
C ARG A 62 -8.35 9.45 29.54
N ARG A 63 -9.45 9.98 29.00
CA ARG A 63 -9.68 11.43 28.91
C ARG A 63 -9.59 12.11 30.27
N ASP A 64 -10.32 11.59 31.27
CA ASP A 64 -10.39 12.17 32.62
C ASP A 64 -9.02 12.09 33.34
N THR A 65 -8.24 11.05 33.08
CA THR A 65 -6.89 10.90 33.62
C THR A 65 -5.95 11.94 33.01
N ALA A 66 -5.98 12.15 31.69
CA ALA A 66 -5.22 13.20 31.03
C ALA A 66 -5.59 14.59 31.56
N GLN A 67 -6.88 14.88 31.68
CA GLN A 67 -7.38 16.16 32.23
C GLN A 67 -6.88 16.39 33.68
N ARG A 68 -6.94 15.39 34.55
CA ARG A 68 -6.43 15.48 35.93
C ARG A 68 -4.93 15.79 35.96
N LYS A 69 -4.12 15.09 35.15
CA LYS A 69 -2.67 15.34 35.07
C LYS A 69 -2.38 16.75 34.54
N ILE A 70 -3.11 17.23 33.56
CA ILE A 70 -2.98 18.60 33.05
C ILE A 70 -3.26 19.61 34.16
N GLN A 71 -4.35 19.43 34.90
CA GLN A 71 -4.75 20.36 35.96
C GLN A 71 -3.79 20.33 37.16
N SER A 72 -3.27 19.16 37.54
CA SER A 72 -2.38 19.03 38.71
C SER A 72 -0.93 19.39 38.39
N THR A 73 -0.40 18.94 37.25
CA THR A 73 1.04 19.02 36.95
C THR A 73 1.38 20.10 35.95
N TYR A 74 0.49 20.36 35.00
CA TYR A 74 0.77 21.23 33.83
C TYR A 74 -0.15 22.44 33.74
N ALA A 75 -0.86 22.79 34.84
CA ALA A 75 -1.82 23.90 34.84
C ALA A 75 -1.20 25.24 34.33
N SER A 76 0.02 25.55 34.76
CA SER A 76 0.73 26.79 34.35
C SER A 76 1.11 26.81 32.85
N LEU A 77 1.05 25.67 32.18
CA LEU A 77 1.43 25.54 30.77
C LEU A 77 0.22 25.57 29.82
N THR A 78 -0.99 25.61 30.37
CA THR A 78 -2.23 25.65 29.57
C THR A 78 -2.44 26.99 28.85
N SER A 79 -1.71 28.02 29.24
CA SER A 79 -1.69 29.32 28.56
C SER A 79 -0.74 29.38 27.34
N ARG A 80 0.01 28.31 27.08
CA ARG A 80 0.86 28.23 25.88
C ARG A 80 0.01 28.37 24.61
N GLU A 81 0.61 28.97 23.59
CA GLU A 81 -0.02 29.06 22.29
C GLU A 81 -0.30 27.68 21.70
N VAL A 82 -1.50 27.49 21.18
CA VAL A 82 -1.84 26.34 20.35
C VAL A 82 -1.29 26.61 18.95
N GLN A 83 -0.17 25.99 18.60
CA GLN A 83 0.56 26.22 17.35
C GLN A 83 -0.17 25.65 16.12
N ARG A 84 -1.45 25.99 15.99
CA ARG A 84 -2.35 25.49 14.94
C ARG A 84 -1.86 25.90 13.55
N ASP A 85 -1.45 27.16 13.40
CA ASP A 85 -1.06 27.69 12.09
C ASP A 85 0.26 27.03 11.64
N ARG A 86 1.22 26.87 12.54
CA ARG A 86 2.45 26.10 12.26
C ARG A 86 2.14 24.67 11.81
N TYR A 87 1.19 24.00 12.44
CA TYR A 87 0.75 22.67 12.02
C TYR A 87 0.09 22.70 10.63
N LEU A 88 -0.81 23.66 10.39
CA LEU A 88 -1.51 23.81 9.11
C LEU A 88 -0.53 24.13 7.97
N ASP A 89 0.49 24.93 8.23
CA ASP A 89 1.56 25.21 7.27
C ASP A 89 2.39 23.97 6.97
N ALA A 90 2.74 23.21 8.01
CA ALA A 90 3.50 21.96 7.85
C ALA A 90 2.73 20.90 7.03
N ILE A 91 1.40 20.80 7.19
CA ILE A 91 0.58 19.86 6.43
C ILE A 91 0.01 20.43 5.11
N ALA A 92 0.27 21.70 4.80
CA ALA A 92 -0.26 22.33 3.60
C ALA A 92 0.08 21.55 2.30
N PRO A 93 1.30 21.00 2.12
CA PRO A 93 1.60 20.14 0.97
C PRO A 93 0.69 18.91 0.87
N LEU A 94 0.42 18.24 2.01
CA LEU A 94 -0.47 17.07 2.05
C LEU A 94 -1.91 17.44 1.72
N ARG A 95 -2.39 18.58 2.25
CA ARG A 95 -3.74 19.07 1.94
C ARG A 95 -3.93 19.41 0.47
N ARG A 96 -2.88 19.86 -0.22
CA ARG A 96 -2.93 20.16 -1.66
C ARG A 96 -3.15 18.91 -2.50
N ILE A 97 -2.61 17.77 -2.09
CA ILE A 97 -2.75 16.50 -2.81
C ILE A 97 -3.98 15.69 -2.38
N GLN A 98 -4.69 16.12 -1.33
CA GLN A 98 -5.90 15.42 -0.86
C GLN A 98 -6.91 15.13 -1.99
N PRO A 99 -7.27 16.09 -2.86
CA PRO A 99 -8.21 15.80 -3.96
C PRO A 99 -7.66 14.77 -4.97
N ALA A 100 -6.31 14.68 -5.12
CA ALA A 100 -5.70 13.63 -5.94
C ALA A 100 -5.88 12.26 -5.28
N LEU A 101 -5.64 12.17 -3.97
CA LEU A 101 -5.81 10.92 -3.22
C LEU A 101 -7.26 10.42 -3.26
N GLU A 102 -8.23 11.32 -3.10
CA GLU A 102 -9.66 10.99 -3.22
C GLU A 102 -10.01 10.46 -4.62
N ALA A 103 -9.44 11.06 -5.67
CA ALA A 103 -9.59 10.57 -7.03
C ALA A 103 -8.96 9.18 -7.23
N PHE A 104 -7.77 8.94 -6.66
CA PHE A 104 -7.12 7.62 -6.74
C PHE A 104 -7.92 6.54 -6.01
N GLN A 105 -8.41 6.82 -4.80
CA GLN A 105 -9.27 5.91 -4.04
C GLN A 105 -10.55 5.57 -4.81
N LYS A 106 -11.20 6.59 -5.38
CA LYS A 106 -12.39 6.38 -6.21
C LYS A 106 -12.09 5.58 -7.46
N GLY A 107 -10.96 5.85 -8.10
CA GLY A 107 -10.48 5.09 -9.25
C GLY A 107 -10.22 3.62 -8.91
N GLU A 108 -9.64 3.33 -7.75
CA GLU A 108 -9.39 1.97 -7.28
C GLU A 108 -10.69 1.19 -7.03
N GLU A 109 -11.68 1.80 -6.36
CA GLU A 109 -13.01 1.20 -6.20
C GLU A 109 -13.65 0.83 -7.56
N LEU A 110 -13.54 1.73 -8.54
CA LEU A 110 -14.06 1.51 -9.89
C LEU A 110 -13.28 0.43 -10.64
N LEU A 111 -11.95 0.37 -10.46
CA LEU A 111 -11.10 -0.69 -11.03
C LEU A 111 -11.49 -2.06 -10.48
N MET A 112 -11.67 -2.18 -9.17
CA MET A 112 -12.14 -3.41 -8.51
C MET A 112 -13.53 -3.81 -9.00
N ALA A 113 -14.40 -2.84 -9.29
CA ALA A 113 -15.72 -3.06 -9.88
C ALA A 113 -15.67 -3.31 -11.41
N LYS A 114 -14.47 -3.42 -12.01
CA LYS A 114 -14.22 -3.57 -13.46
C LYS A 114 -14.81 -2.46 -14.33
N LYS A 115 -15.08 -1.29 -13.76
CA LYS A 115 -15.54 -0.09 -14.47
C LYS A 115 -14.34 0.71 -14.99
N TYR A 116 -13.60 0.11 -15.91
CA TYR A 116 -12.26 0.56 -16.31
C TYR A 116 -12.22 1.98 -16.88
N ASP A 117 -13.19 2.38 -17.70
CA ASP A 117 -13.23 3.74 -18.28
C ASP A 117 -13.38 4.80 -17.18
N GLN A 118 -14.32 4.57 -16.26
CA GLN A 118 -14.54 5.47 -15.14
C GLN A 118 -13.33 5.51 -14.18
N ALA A 119 -12.70 4.36 -13.94
CA ALA A 119 -11.47 4.28 -13.14
C ALA A 119 -10.35 5.11 -13.77
N GLN A 120 -10.17 4.99 -15.09
CA GLN A 120 -9.18 5.74 -15.85
C GLN A 120 -9.39 7.26 -15.74
N ASP A 121 -10.64 7.73 -15.82
CA ASP A 121 -10.96 9.16 -15.68
C ASP A 121 -10.58 9.69 -14.29
N GLN A 122 -10.82 8.88 -13.25
CA GLN A 122 -10.42 9.22 -11.89
C GLN A 122 -8.89 9.26 -11.74
N PHE A 123 -8.18 8.25 -12.24
CA PHE A 123 -6.71 8.24 -12.21
C PHE A 123 -6.11 9.41 -12.99
N ALA A 124 -6.64 9.71 -14.17
CA ALA A 124 -6.21 10.87 -14.96
C ALA A 124 -6.47 12.19 -14.21
N SER A 125 -7.60 12.29 -13.51
CA SER A 125 -7.91 13.46 -12.68
C SER A 125 -6.93 13.62 -11.53
N GLY A 126 -6.66 12.54 -10.79
CA GLY A 126 -5.70 12.55 -9.68
C GLY A 126 -4.28 12.88 -10.16
N LEU A 127 -3.82 12.27 -11.26
CA LEU A 127 -2.48 12.51 -11.82
C LEU A 127 -2.29 13.93 -12.38
N ARG A 128 -3.36 14.64 -12.76
CA ARG A 128 -3.23 16.08 -13.07
C ARG A 128 -2.88 16.92 -11.84
N LEU A 129 -3.33 16.51 -10.66
CA LEU A 129 -3.08 17.22 -9.39
C LEU A 129 -1.77 16.76 -8.73
N ALA A 130 -1.39 15.49 -8.92
CA ALA A 130 -0.19 14.88 -8.38
C ALA A 130 0.49 13.99 -9.45
N PRO A 131 1.15 14.56 -10.47
CA PRO A 131 1.63 13.81 -11.64
C PRO A 131 2.74 12.80 -11.33
N GLY A 132 3.49 12.99 -10.24
CA GLY A 132 4.55 12.08 -9.80
C GLY A 132 4.14 11.14 -8.66
N ASP A 133 2.86 11.05 -8.34
CA ASP A 133 2.41 10.16 -7.27
C ASP A 133 2.55 8.70 -7.67
N TYR A 134 3.36 7.96 -6.90
CA TYR A 134 3.65 6.54 -7.15
C TYR A 134 2.38 5.68 -7.20
N ALA A 135 1.50 5.84 -6.21
CA ALA A 135 0.29 5.03 -6.10
C ALA A 135 -0.67 5.32 -7.27
N GLY A 136 -0.85 6.59 -7.60
CA GLY A 136 -1.66 7.02 -8.75
C GLY A 136 -1.14 6.46 -10.08
N LEU A 137 0.16 6.55 -10.31
CA LEU A 137 0.82 5.99 -11.51
C LEU A 137 0.66 4.46 -11.57
N LEU A 138 0.87 3.77 -10.45
CA LEU A 138 0.75 2.31 -10.37
C LEU A 138 -0.68 1.84 -10.61
N LEU A 139 -1.68 2.50 -10.00
CA LEU A 139 -3.10 2.19 -10.19
C LEU A 139 -3.54 2.44 -11.63
N ALA A 140 -3.12 3.55 -12.23
CA ALA A 140 -3.36 3.84 -13.64
C ALA A 140 -2.73 2.77 -14.55
N ALA A 141 -1.49 2.33 -14.25
CA ALA A 141 -0.81 1.26 -14.98
C ALA A 141 -1.59 -0.07 -14.90
N LYS A 142 -2.06 -0.45 -13.70
CA LYS A 142 -2.91 -1.64 -13.49
C LYS A 142 -4.23 -1.55 -14.27
N CYS A 143 -4.84 -0.37 -14.32
CA CYS A 143 -6.05 -0.15 -15.10
C CYS A 143 -5.79 -0.32 -16.60
N ARG A 144 -4.69 0.21 -17.13
CA ARG A 144 -4.27 0.00 -18.53
C ARG A 144 -3.96 -1.47 -18.82
N LEU A 145 -3.31 -2.16 -17.89
CA LEU A 145 -3.03 -3.61 -18.01
C LEU A 145 -4.33 -4.42 -18.13
N ALA A 146 -5.32 -4.13 -17.29
CA ALA A 146 -6.63 -4.80 -17.30
C ALA A 146 -7.42 -4.55 -18.59
N ARG A 147 -7.15 -3.45 -19.28
CA ARG A 147 -7.73 -3.11 -20.60
C ARG A 147 -6.88 -3.60 -21.78
N GLU A 148 -5.84 -4.36 -21.51
CA GLU A 148 -4.89 -4.87 -22.53
C GLU A 148 -4.09 -3.76 -23.26
N HIS A 149 -4.07 -2.54 -22.71
CA HIS A 149 -3.24 -1.44 -23.21
C HIS A 149 -1.81 -1.58 -22.68
N TYR A 150 -1.13 -2.65 -23.08
CA TYR A 150 0.13 -3.10 -22.49
C TYR A 150 1.27 -2.08 -22.60
N ALA A 151 1.38 -1.39 -23.72
CA ALA A 151 2.44 -0.39 -23.94
C ALA A 151 2.28 0.80 -22.97
N GLU A 152 1.05 1.31 -22.82
CA GLU A 152 0.74 2.42 -21.91
C GLU A 152 0.89 2.00 -20.45
N SER A 153 0.47 0.77 -20.12
CA SER A 153 0.67 0.20 -18.79
C SER A 153 2.15 0.15 -18.41
N ALA A 154 3.00 -0.38 -19.32
CA ALA A 154 4.43 -0.44 -19.08
C ALA A 154 5.07 0.95 -18.93
N GLN A 155 4.59 1.96 -19.65
CA GLN A 155 5.07 3.33 -19.53
C GLN A 155 4.74 3.91 -18.16
N LEU A 156 3.46 3.88 -17.75
CA LEU A 156 3.01 4.39 -16.44
C LEU A 156 3.71 3.69 -15.28
N ALA A 157 3.89 2.36 -15.37
CA ALA A 157 4.60 1.60 -14.35
C ALA A 157 6.08 1.99 -14.25
N ARG A 158 6.76 2.34 -15.35
CA ARG A 158 8.12 2.88 -15.33
C ARG A 158 8.19 4.29 -14.74
N GLU A 159 7.18 5.11 -14.97
CA GLU A 159 7.07 6.41 -14.30
C GLU A 159 6.92 6.22 -12.78
N ALA A 160 6.14 5.21 -12.35
CA ALA A 160 6.07 4.82 -10.94
C ALA A 160 7.43 4.33 -10.39
N GLN A 161 8.18 3.50 -11.13
CA GLN A 161 9.54 3.09 -10.76
C GLN A 161 10.46 4.30 -10.56
N SER A 162 10.34 5.31 -11.42
CA SER A 162 11.13 6.54 -11.31
C SER A 162 10.74 7.38 -10.09
N ALA A 163 9.45 7.41 -9.74
CA ALA A 163 8.95 8.11 -8.57
C ALA A 163 9.38 7.45 -7.26
N TYR A 164 9.41 6.10 -7.22
CA TYR A 164 9.84 5.35 -6.04
C TYR A 164 10.60 4.06 -6.42
N PRO A 165 11.92 4.15 -6.66
CA PRO A 165 12.73 3.04 -7.21
C PRO A 165 12.86 1.82 -6.29
N GLY A 166 12.61 1.98 -4.98
CA GLY A 166 12.70 0.90 -3.99
C GLY A 166 11.45 0.02 -3.90
N GLU A 167 10.36 0.40 -4.56
CA GLU A 167 9.10 -0.32 -4.49
C GLU A 167 8.99 -1.40 -5.56
N PRO A 168 8.79 -2.68 -5.16
CA PRO A 168 8.82 -3.80 -6.09
C PRO A 168 7.61 -3.83 -7.05
N GLN A 169 6.43 -3.35 -6.62
CA GLN A 169 5.18 -3.55 -7.35
C GLN A 169 5.19 -2.96 -8.77
N ALA A 170 5.86 -1.82 -8.95
CA ALA A 170 5.97 -1.20 -10.27
C ALA A 170 6.79 -2.05 -11.26
N HIS A 171 7.84 -2.75 -10.77
CA HIS A 171 8.59 -3.72 -11.57
C HIS A 171 7.71 -4.91 -11.97
N HIS A 172 6.89 -5.42 -11.05
CA HIS A 172 5.97 -6.51 -11.35
C HIS A 172 4.95 -6.12 -12.44
N VAL A 173 4.32 -4.96 -12.32
CA VAL A 173 3.34 -4.47 -13.32
C VAL A 173 4.01 -4.22 -14.68
N THR A 174 5.22 -3.65 -14.69
CA THR A 174 5.99 -3.47 -15.93
C THR A 174 6.31 -4.81 -16.58
N GLY A 175 6.76 -5.79 -15.78
CA GLY A 175 7.04 -7.16 -16.25
C GLY A 175 5.81 -7.81 -16.88
N LEU A 176 4.65 -7.74 -16.20
CA LEU A 176 3.40 -8.27 -16.74
C LEU A 176 3.00 -7.61 -18.07
N ALA A 177 3.04 -6.29 -18.12
CA ALA A 177 2.68 -5.54 -19.33
C ALA A 177 3.60 -5.88 -20.51
N LEU A 178 4.90 -5.98 -20.26
CA LEU A 178 5.89 -6.36 -21.29
C LEU A 178 5.70 -7.80 -21.75
N ALA A 179 5.47 -8.75 -20.83
CA ALA A 179 5.25 -10.16 -21.15
C ALA A 179 3.97 -10.36 -21.98
N LYS A 180 2.87 -9.69 -21.60
CA LYS A 180 1.62 -9.68 -22.38
C LYS A 180 1.80 -9.06 -23.77
N ASN A 181 2.69 -8.06 -23.88
CA ASN A 181 3.08 -7.45 -25.15
C ASN A 181 4.18 -8.25 -25.90
N ARG A 182 4.45 -9.50 -25.49
CA ARG A 182 5.45 -10.42 -26.05
C ARG A 182 6.89 -9.89 -26.06
N ARG A 183 7.20 -8.92 -25.21
CA ARG A 183 8.56 -8.39 -25.00
C ARG A 183 9.23 -9.12 -23.85
N PHE A 184 9.55 -10.40 -24.05
CA PHE A 184 9.90 -11.33 -23.00
C PHE A 184 11.26 -11.03 -22.34
N GLU A 185 12.28 -10.61 -23.07
CA GLU A 185 13.60 -10.30 -22.50
C GLU A 185 13.52 -9.13 -21.51
N PRO A 186 12.99 -7.95 -21.87
CA PRO A 186 12.83 -6.88 -20.90
C PRO A 186 11.83 -7.21 -19.78
N ALA A 187 10.81 -8.06 -20.03
CA ALA A 187 9.92 -8.53 -18.97
C ALA A 187 10.66 -9.38 -17.93
N LEU A 188 11.53 -10.28 -18.36
CA LEU A 188 12.37 -11.08 -17.48
C LEU A 188 13.27 -10.21 -16.59
N THR A 189 13.85 -9.16 -17.16
CA THR A 189 14.65 -8.18 -16.38
C THR A 189 13.83 -7.55 -15.25
N GLU A 190 12.58 -7.16 -15.53
CA GLU A 190 11.70 -6.57 -14.53
C GLU A 190 11.29 -7.57 -13.44
N PHE A 191 11.01 -8.84 -13.80
CA PHE A 191 10.71 -9.88 -12.81
C PHE A 191 11.94 -10.25 -11.95
N ASN A 192 13.14 -10.23 -12.51
CA ASN A 192 14.35 -10.40 -11.74
C ASN A 192 14.53 -9.27 -10.73
N ARG A 193 14.30 -8.03 -11.14
CA ARG A 193 14.38 -6.88 -10.24
C ARG A 193 13.30 -6.94 -9.15
N TYR A 194 12.10 -7.37 -9.50
CA TYR A 194 11.05 -7.62 -8.50
C TYR A 194 11.48 -8.67 -7.46
N ALA A 195 12.10 -9.79 -7.90
CA ALA A 195 12.57 -10.84 -7.02
C ALA A 195 13.70 -10.38 -6.07
N GLU A 196 14.57 -9.49 -6.53
CA GLU A 196 15.63 -8.87 -5.71
C GLU A 196 15.04 -7.98 -4.61
N LEU A 197 14.04 -7.17 -4.95
CA LEU A 197 13.40 -6.22 -4.02
C LEU A 197 12.43 -6.90 -3.05
N LEU A 198 11.74 -7.95 -3.49
CA LEU A 198 10.76 -8.69 -2.71
C LEU A 198 10.94 -10.20 -2.94
N PRO A 199 11.91 -10.84 -2.27
CA PRO A 199 12.14 -12.27 -2.41
C PRO A 199 11.01 -13.11 -1.81
N GLY A 200 10.87 -14.35 -2.30
CA GLY A 200 9.96 -15.34 -1.71
C GLY A 200 8.57 -15.42 -2.33
N ASN A 201 8.23 -14.60 -3.33
CA ASN A 201 6.98 -14.75 -4.06
C ASN A 201 7.12 -15.85 -5.14
N PRO A 202 6.46 -17.02 -4.99
CA PRO A 202 6.62 -18.13 -5.94
C PRO A 202 6.11 -17.79 -7.34
N PHE A 203 5.13 -16.92 -7.49
CA PHE A 203 4.63 -16.51 -8.81
C PHE A 203 5.68 -15.80 -9.65
N THR A 204 6.70 -15.22 -9.03
CA THR A 204 7.84 -14.65 -9.78
C THR A 204 8.55 -15.71 -10.60
N LEU A 205 8.74 -16.91 -10.04
CA LEU A 205 9.32 -18.05 -10.76
C LEU A 205 8.47 -18.45 -11.98
N PHE A 206 7.15 -18.44 -11.83
CA PHE A 206 6.25 -18.69 -12.95
C PHE A 206 6.44 -17.67 -14.08
N TYR A 207 6.44 -16.37 -13.76
CA TYR A 207 6.61 -15.33 -14.77
C TYR A 207 7.99 -15.30 -15.40
N GLN A 208 9.04 -15.64 -14.65
CA GLN A 208 10.39 -15.86 -15.20
C GLN A 208 10.36 -17.01 -16.19
N GLY A 209 9.78 -18.16 -15.81
CA GLY A 209 9.58 -19.31 -16.69
C GLY A 209 8.78 -18.97 -17.95
N PHE A 210 7.71 -18.21 -17.81
CA PHE A 210 6.87 -17.75 -18.92
C PHE A 210 7.64 -16.88 -19.92
N CYS A 211 8.51 -15.99 -19.42
CA CYS A 211 9.39 -15.20 -20.27
C CYS A 211 10.43 -16.08 -21.00
N GLN A 212 11.05 -17.04 -20.30
CA GLN A 212 12.00 -17.98 -20.91
C GLN A 212 11.33 -18.85 -21.98
N GLU A 213 10.10 -19.32 -21.73
CA GLU A 213 9.29 -20.03 -22.71
C GLU A 213 9.02 -19.18 -23.95
N GLY A 214 8.60 -17.94 -23.78
CA GLY A 214 8.33 -17.00 -24.87
C GLY A 214 9.56 -16.70 -25.73
N MET A 215 10.76 -16.88 -25.17
CA MET A 215 12.05 -16.78 -25.88
C MET A 215 12.56 -18.13 -26.45
N ASN A 216 11.75 -19.19 -26.37
CA ASN A 216 12.13 -20.57 -26.74
C ASN A 216 13.32 -21.16 -25.96
N ARG A 217 13.59 -20.64 -24.77
CA ARG A 217 14.66 -21.12 -23.86
C ARG A 217 14.10 -22.22 -22.95
N ARG A 218 13.68 -23.36 -23.54
CA ARG A 218 12.97 -24.44 -22.86
C ARG A 218 13.63 -24.96 -21.59
N PRO A 219 14.98 -25.23 -21.54
CA PRO A 219 15.60 -25.70 -20.31
C PRO A 219 15.43 -24.74 -19.14
N ALA A 220 15.67 -23.43 -19.35
CA ALA A 220 15.52 -22.41 -18.33
C ALA A 220 14.06 -22.21 -17.91
N ALA A 221 13.12 -22.29 -18.85
CA ALA A 221 11.70 -22.27 -18.55
C ALA A 221 11.28 -23.47 -17.70
N ALA A 222 11.76 -24.67 -18.02
CA ALA A 222 11.45 -25.88 -17.27
C ALA A 222 11.98 -25.83 -15.85
N GLU A 223 13.19 -25.33 -15.64
CA GLU A 223 13.78 -25.14 -14.31
C GLU A 223 12.92 -24.19 -13.45
N ALA A 224 12.53 -23.05 -14.01
CA ALA A 224 11.70 -22.07 -13.32
C ALA A 224 10.31 -22.64 -12.99
N TYR A 225 9.66 -23.34 -13.93
CA TYR A 225 8.35 -23.98 -13.71
C TYR A 225 8.43 -25.11 -12.67
N GLN A 226 9.48 -25.92 -12.68
CA GLN A 226 9.69 -26.95 -11.65
C GLN A 226 9.87 -26.32 -10.26
N ALA A 227 10.64 -25.23 -10.16
CA ALA A 227 10.83 -24.51 -8.91
C ALA A 227 9.50 -23.88 -8.40
N PHE A 228 8.68 -23.36 -9.31
CA PHE A 228 7.35 -22.83 -9.01
C PHE A 228 6.42 -23.94 -8.49
N LEU A 229 6.32 -25.07 -9.19
CA LEU A 229 5.42 -26.19 -8.83
C LEU A 229 5.79 -26.90 -7.53
N LYS A 230 7.00 -26.69 -6.99
CA LYS A 230 7.35 -27.16 -5.64
C LYS A 230 6.65 -26.37 -4.54
N GLN A 231 6.12 -25.18 -4.86
CA GLN A 231 5.52 -24.26 -3.90
C GLN A 231 4.03 -24.01 -4.17
N VAL A 232 3.58 -24.19 -5.43
CA VAL A 232 2.20 -23.93 -5.86
C VAL A 232 1.75 -25.06 -6.78
N ASP A 233 0.69 -25.78 -6.35
CA ASP A 233 0.15 -26.95 -7.06
C ASP A 233 -1.23 -26.71 -7.69
N GLN A 234 -1.83 -25.54 -7.44
CA GLN A 234 -3.18 -25.20 -7.91
C GLN A 234 -3.21 -23.84 -8.63
N GLY A 235 -4.25 -23.64 -9.44
CA GLY A 235 -4.45 -22.41 -10.19
C GLY A 235 -4.04 -22.53 -11.66
N GLU A 236 -4.35 -21.51 -12.43
CA GLU A 236 -4.11 -21.49 -13.88
C GLU A 236 -2.61 -21.53 -14.21
N GLU A 237 -1.79 -20.85 -13.43
CA GLU A 237 -0.34 -20.82 -13.59
C GLU A 237 0.29 -22.19 -13.33
N ALA A 238 -0.18 -22.88 -12.29
CA ALA A 238 0.30 -24.24 -11.99
C ALA A 238 -0.08 -25.22 -13.09
N GLN A 239 -1.31 -25.14 -13.59
CA GLN A 239 -1.77 -25.94 -14.72
C GLN A 239 -1.00 -25.65 -15.99
N HIS A 240 -0.67 -24.38 -16.27
CA HIS A 240 0.16 -24.01 -17.41
C HIS A 240 1.56 -24.62 -17.28
N ALA A 241 2.24 -24.37 -16.16
CA ALA A 241 3.58 -24.86 -15.90
C ALA A 241 3.65 -26.41 -16.01
N TYR A 242 2.70 -27.12 -15.38
CA TYR A 242 2.62 -28.58 -15.45
C TYR A 242 2.44 -29.08 -16.89
N ARG A 243 1.48 -28.53 -17.64
CA ARG A 243 1.24 -28.90 -19.04
C ARG A 243 2.46 -28.71 -19.91
N ARG A 244 3.20 -27.59 -19.75
CA ARG A 244 4.41 -27.34 -20.54
C ARG A 244 5.53 -28.33 -20.20
N LEU A 245 5.70 -28.66 -18.92
CA LEU A 245 6.71 -29.64 -18.50
C LEU A 245 6.41 -31.04 -19.03
N VAL A 246 5.13 -31.46 -19.09
CA VAL A 246 4.71 -32.71 -19.72
C VAL A 246 4.97 -32.69 -21.22
N GLU A 247 4.53 -31.64 -21.93
CA GLU A 247 4.74 -31.48 -23.38
C GLU A 247 6.23 -31.50 -23.77
N TRP A 248 7.09 -31.01 -22.92
CA TRP A 248 8.53 -31.00 -23.15
C TRP A 248 9.27 -32.27 -22.64
N GLY A 249 8.56 -33.18 -22.00
CA GLY A 249 9.09 -34.44 -21.49
C GLY A 249 9.91 -34.34 -20.22
N TYR A 250 9.80 -33.24 -19.45
CA TYR A 250 10.47 -33.07 -18.16
C TYR A 250 9.77 -33.80 -17.01
N ILE A 251 8.49 -34.09 -17.14
CA ILE A 251 7.70 -34.89 -16.19
C ILE A 251 6.78 -35.84 -16.96
N GLN A 252 6.47 -36.99 -16.37
CA GLN A 252 5.51 -37.94 -16.94
C GLN A 252 4.07 -37.47 -16.60
N LYS A 253 3.15 -37.75 -17.51
CA LYS A 253 1.74 -37.49 -17.27
C LYS A 253 1.25 -38.48 -16.20
N SER A 254 0.86 -37.97 -15.03
CA SER A 254 0.19 -38.75 -13.99
C SER A 254 -1.26 -39.03 -14.34
#